data_03ca2cb930e2f15e384fbc9f46c82968
#
_entry.id   03ca2cb930e2f15e384fbc9f46c82968
#
_cell.length_a   1.000
_cell.length_b   1.000
_cell.length_c   1.000
_cell.angle_alpha   90.00
_cell.angle_beta   90.00
_cell.angle_gamma   90.00
#
_symmetry.space_group_name_H-M   'P 1'
#
loop_
_entity.id
_entity.type
_entity.pdbx_description
1 polymer ?
#
loop_
_entity_poly.entity_id
_entity_poly.type
_entity_poly.pdbx_seq_one_letter_code
_entity_poly.pdbx_strand_id
1 'polypeptide(L)'
;MDGKDRRTGPGEAGLPAEEKERQPFRRLKVKNRPGFETRTMRWVYRILYPYFHCRVSIPRELQESGEPVVFIANHYNVFGPVSMVLSLPFVSRAWINEELIREDTATESFRPGLKSLLPFLKEKHLDWLCQKVAKLAIRVLGRFGVIPVNRRQPSRLISTMRQSVAALEAGEHLLIFPETGEPEYSLTSVTPFYSGFATLGWLYYRKTGKILKFCPCYVDEQHHQIRLGETVSLRPEADPREETERVSEELNRRIREMAAESRGVAREKGTPVRQTILFFCNLVRFLLLIPLSVMLGIPNPRMILLLYCISQGIRILFNAVCSTYAASNRLSFLFSHAVGMLADLEVLAYLSGRMPRLGWLTLALVLNGLVILFSNIRAFMKYRRCAGVNYFDTLSANLLAAICLQQMLQISLSPLVLGALEIGTIVFLACSAGFALAFNGRIGREEGAESVANQGAE
;
A
#
# COMPACT_ATOMS: atom_id res chain seq x y z
N MET A 1 2.78 17.23 -52.10
CA MET A 1 1.78 18.07 -51.43
C MET A 1 0.99 17.20 -50.51
N ASP A 2 1.38 17.24 -49.23
CA ASP A 2 0.48 16.83 -48.15
C ASP A 2 1.08 17.33 -46.82
N GLY A 3 0.47 18.39 -46.33
CA GLY A 3 0.85 19.07 -45.13
C GLY A 3 0.32 18.34 -43.90
N LYS A 4 1.18 17.77 -43.08
CA LYS A 4 0.82 17.33 -41.71
C LYS A 4 0.78 18.53 -40.77
N ASP A 5 -0.44 19.01 -40.59
CA ASP A 5 -0.81 20.01 -39.59
C ASP A 5 -0.63 19.41 -38.17
N ARG A 6 0.50 19.74 -37.54
CA ARG A 6 0.73 19.45 -36.11
C ARG A 6 0.05 20.56 -35.31
N ARG A 7 -1.17 20.33 -34.88
CA ARG A 7 -1.81 21.18 -33.87
C ARG A 7 -1.04 21.05 -32.54
N THR A 8 -0.15 21.99 -32.31
CA THR A 8 0.38 22.29 -30.97
C THR A 8 -0.73 22.92 -30.16
N GLY A 9 -1.11 22.27 -29.05
CA GLY A 9 -2.12 22.81 -28.12
C GLY A 9 -1.63 24.16 -27.54
N PRO A 10 -2.53 25.11 -27.31
CA PRO A 10 -2.18 26.38 -26.72
C PRO A 10 -1.90 26.20 -25.23
N GLY A 11 -0.68 26.49 -24.77
CA GLY A 11 -0.47 26.55 -23.32
C GLY A 11 0.96 26.61 -22.79
N GLU A 12 2.00 26.32 -23.60
CA GLU A 12 3.37 26.35 -23.05
C GLU A 12 4.28 27.48 -23.57
N ALA A 13 3.81 28.29 -24.52
CA ALA A 13 4.69 29.18 -25.28
C ALA A 13 4.80 30.62 -24.73
N GLY A 14 4.39 30.90 -23.50
CA GLY A 14 4.37 32.29 -23.04
C GLY A 14 4.79 32.60 -21.60
N LEU A 15 5.04 31.60 -20.77
CA LEU A 15 5.40 31.84 -19.36
C LEU A 15 6.91 31.98 -19.18
N PRO A 16 7.40 32.94 -18.36
CA PRO A 16 8.80 33.07 -17.98
C PRO A 16 9.36 31.77 -17.37
N ALA A 17 10.65 31.52 -17.54
CA ALA A 17 11.28 30.29 -17.05
C ALA A 17 11.10 30.08 -15.52
N GLU A 18 11.09 31.15 -14.73
CA GLU A 18 10.83 31.12 -13.29
C GLU A 18 9.37 30.74 -12.95
N GLU A 19 8.40 31.14 -13.78
CA GLU A 19 7.00 30.80 -13.59
C GLU A 19 6.69 29.37 -14.01
N LYS A 20 7.43 28.84 -15.04
CA LYS A 20 7.36 27.42 -15.41
C LYS A 20 7.93 26.50 -14.31
N GLU A 21 8.88 26.95 -13.51
CA GLU A 21 9.43 26.20 -12.39
C GLU A 21 8.47 26.08 -11.21
N ARG A 22 7.56 27.04 -11.05
CA ARG A 22 6.60 27.13 -9.93
C ARG A 22 5.21 26.56 -10.21
N GLN A 23 5.01 25.81 -11.30
CA GLN A 23 3.69 25.20 -11.56
C GLN A 23 3.46 23.99 -10.65
N PRO A 24 2.53 24.06 -9.68
CA PRO A 24 2.29 23.03 -8.68
C PRO A 24 1.98 21.66 -9.30
N PHE A 25 1.19 21.64 -10.37
CA PHE A 25 0.78 20.42 -11.07
C PHE A 25 1.72 19.94 -12.17
N ARG A 26 2.94 20.50 -12.26
CA ARG A 26 3.94 20.06 -13.24
C ARG A 26 4.29 18.59 -13.03
N ARG A 27 4.02 17.75 -14.04
CA ARG A 27 4.38 16.33 -14.00
C ARG A 27 5.89 16.15 -14.06
N LEU A 28 6.45 15.52 -13.04
CA LEU A 28 7.88 15.23 -12.95
C LEU A 28 8.16 13.78 -13.34
N LYS A 29 9.25 13.57 -14.10
CA LYS A 29 9.83 12.23 -14.26
C LYS A 29 10.24 11.71 -12.88
N VAL A 30 10.13 10.40 -12.62
CA VAL A 30 10.42 9.79 -11.30
C VAL A 30 11.77 10.22 -10.74
N LYS A 31 12.81 10.32 -11.57
CA LYS A 31 14.15 10.75 -11.16
C LYS A 31 14.24 12.18 -10.62
N ASN A 32 13.26 13.02 -10.94
CA ASN A 32 13.18 14.43 -10.55
C ASN A 32 12.19 14.67 -9.41
N ARG A 33 11.54 13.61 -8.90
CA ARG A 33 10.67 13.73 -7.73
C ARG A 33 11.49 13.65 -6.46
N PRO A 34 11.16 14.45 -5.42
CA PRO A 34 11.79 14.35 -4.11
C PRO A 34 11.75 12.90 -3.60
N GLY A 35 12.87 12.44 -3.07
CA GLY A 35 13.02 11.09 -2.53
C GLY A 35 13.43 10.02 -3.56
N PHE A 36 13.28 10.25 -4.87
CA PHE A 36 13.63 9.28 -5.92
C PHE A 36 14.85 9.65 -6.77
N GLU A 37 15.65 10.62 -6.34
CA GLU A 37 16.81 11.10 -7.08
C GLU A 37 17.89 10.04 -7.23
N THR A 38 18.06 9.18 -6.20
CA THR A 38 19.09 8.15 -6.21
C THR A 38 18.69 6.91 -7.01
N ARG A 39 19.68 6.21 -7.56
CA ARG A 39 19.45 4.96 -8.30
C ARG A 39 18.78 3.90 -7.42
N THR A 40 19.18 3.79 -6.16
CA THR A 40 18.59 2.86 -5.19
C THR A 40 17.10 3.15 -4.94
N MET A 41 16.73 4.42 -4.71
CA MET A 41 15.34 4.79 -4.48
C MET A 41 14.46 4.58 -5.72
N ARG A 42 15.02 4.73 -6.93
CA ARG A 42 14.31 4.37 -8.17
C ARG A 42 14.09 2.86 -8.32
N TRP A 43 15.02 2.05 -7.81
CA TRP A 43 14.80 0.61 -7.70
C TRP A 43 13.69 0.27 -6.70
N VAL A 44 13.70 0.88 -5.52
CA VAL A 44 12.61 0.75 -4.53
C VAL A 44 11.28 1.16 -5.14
N TYR A 45 11.22 2.30 -5.85
CA TYR A 45 10.03 2.72 -6.58
C TYR A 45 9.53 1.64 -7.55
N ARG A 46 10.41 1.06 -8.38
CA ARG A 46 10.03 0.03 -9.36
C ARG A 46 9.48 -1.24 -8.69
N ILE A 47 10.05 -1.63 -7.54
CA ILE A 47 9.59 -2.79 -6.77
C ILE A 47 8.21 -2.51 -6.14
N LEU A 48 8.00 -1.33 -5.57
CA LEU A 48 6.75 -0.97 -4.90
C LEU A 48 5.64 -0.60 -5.89
N TYR A 49 5.99 -0.10 -7.07
CA TYR A 49 5.05 0.41 -8.06
C TYR A 49 3.91 -0.58 -8.39
N PRO A 50 4.16 -1.87 -8.70
CA PRO A 50 3.10 -2.82 -9.03
C PRO A 50 2.07 -3.03 -7.90
N TYR A 51 2.48 -2.78 -6.65
CA TYR A 51 1.68 -3.07 -5.47
C TYR A 51 0.90 -1.86 -4.96
N PHE A 52 1.47 -0.66 -5.09
CA PHE A 52 0.95 0.55 -4.47
C PHE A 52 0.53 1.63 -5.45
N HIS A 53 0.87 1.50 -6.74
CA HIS A 53 0.49 2.52 -7.70
C HIS A 53 -1.02 2.51 -7.95
N CYS A 54 -1.62 3.67 -7.79
CA CYS A 54 -3.03 3.91 -8.06
C CYS A 54 -3.20 4.82 -9.28
N ARG A 55 -4.27 4.62 -10.03
CA ARG A 55 -4.68 5.55 -11.09
C ARG A 55 -5.23 6.81 -10.43
N VAL A 56 -4.72 7.97 -10.83
CA VAL A 56 -5.18 9.28 -10.36
C VAL A 56 -5.67 10.07 -11.55
N SER A 57 -6.93 10.52 -11.48
CA SER A 57 -7.48 11.49 -12.44
C SER A 57 -7.56 12.83 -11.74
N ILE A 58 -6.73 13.79 -12.18
CA ILE A 58 -6.71 15.14 -11.61
C ILE A 58 -7.66 16.00 -12.45
N PRO A 59 -8.69 16.63 -11.85
CA PRO A 59 -9.62 17.50 -12.54
C PRO A 59 -8.88 18.66 -13.25
N ARG A 60 -9.33 19.01 -14.45
CA ARG A 60 -8.71 20.09 -15.26
C ARG A 60 -8.74 21.43 -14.53
N GLU A 61 -9.85 21.75 -13.91
CA GLU A 61 -10.04 22.97 -13.11
C GLU A 61 -8.99 23.11 -12.00
N LEU A 62 -8.64 22.00 -11.37
CA LEU A 62 -7.62 21.97 -10.34
C LEU A 62 -6.22 22.20 -10.92
N GLN A 63 -5.93 21.64 -12.11
CA GLN A 63 -4.66 21.84 -12.79
C GLN A 63 -4.48 23.26 -13.34
N GLU A 64 -5.56 23.83 -13.88
CA GLU A 64 -5.57 25.17 -14.47
C GLU A 64 -5.47 26.29 -13.44
N SER A 65 -5.87 26.02 -12.19
CA SER A 65 -5.76 27.01 -11.12
C SER A 65 -4.33 27.48 -10.85
N GLY A 66 -3.34 26.66 -11.19
CA GLY A 66 -1.91 26.97 -10.99
C GLY A 66 -1.50 27.20 -9.53
N GLU A 67 -2.37 26.90 -8.57
CA GLU A 67 -2.16 27.11 -7.15
C GLU A 67 -1.84 25.82 -6.42
N PRO A 68 -1.05 25.86 -5.33
CA PRO A 68 -0.81 24.70 -4.49
C PRO A 68 -2.10 24.26 -3.78
N VAL A 69 -2.22 22.97 -3.55
CA VAL A 69 -3.40 22.33 -2.94
C VAL A 69 -2.98 21.46 -1.78
N VAL A 70 -3.81 21.38 -0.75
CA VAL A 70 -3.66 20.43 0.35
C VAL A 70 -4.54 19.21 0.05
N PHE A 71 -3.92 18.07 -0.22
CA PHE A 71 -4.60 16.81 -0.39
C PHE A 71 -4.88 16.18 0.98
N ILE A 72 -6.14 15.94 1.26
CA ILE A 72 -6.62 15.32 2.49
C ILE A 72 -7.07 13.91 2.15
N ALA A 73 -6.40 12.90 2.69
CA ALA A 73 -6.63 11.51 2.31
C ALA A 73 -6.91 10.61 3.53
N ASN A 74 -7.65 9.52 3.28
CA ASN A 74 -7.78 8.44 4.25
C ASN A 74 -6.44 7.69 4.41
N HIS A 75 -6.13 7.27 5.64
CA HIS A 75 -4.83 6.69 5.96
C HIS A 75 -4.67 5.25 5.44
N TYR A 76 -5.71 4.45 5.49
CA TYR A 76 -5.73 3.04 5.06
C TYR A 76 -4.42 2.28 5.33
N ASN A 77 -3.97 2.23 6.58
CA ASN A 77 -2.67 1.67 7.01
C ASN A 77 -1.48 2.25 6.22
N VAL A 78 -0.58 1.35 5.77
CA VAL A 78 0.60 1.73 4.97
C VAL A 78 0.23 2.00 3.51
N PHE A 79 -0.88 1.41 3.01
CA PHE A 79 -1.26 1.50 1.61
C PHE A 79 -1.58 2.94 1.20
N GLY A 80 -2.40 3.65 1.97
CA GLY A 80 -2.78 5.04 1.67
C GLY A 80 -1.59 5.98 1.46
N PRO A 81 -0.73 6.17 2.47
CA PRO A 81 0.43 7.05 2.36
C PRO A 81 1.40 6.67 1.23
N VAL A 82 1.73 5.38 1.10
CA VAL A 82 2.67 4.91 0.07
C VAL A 82 2.07 5.09 -1.32
N SER A 83 0.79 4.76 -1.52
CA SER A 83 0.11 4.92 -2.81
C SER A 83 0.05 6.37 -3.25
N MET A 84 -0.25 7.30 -2.34
CA MET A 84 -0.27 8.73 -2.65
C MET A 84 1.12 9.22 -3.11
N VAL A 85 2.18 8.89 -2.37
CA VAL A 85 3.55 9.28 -2.73
C VAL A 85 4.00 8.69 -4.06
N LEU A 86 3.66 7.44 -4.36
CA LEU A 86 4.06 6.77 -5.60
C LEU A 86 3.24 7.23 -6.81
N SER A 87 1.97 7.59 -6.61
CA SER A 87 1.03 7.85 -7.72
C SER A 87 0.97 9.31 -8.12
N LEU A 88 1.15 10.26 -7.18
CA LEU A 88 1.14 11.67 -7.51
C LEU A 88 2.39 12.06 -8.33
N PRO A 89 2.24 12.63 -9.53
CA PRO A 89 3.37 12.88 -10.44
C PRO A 89 4.07 14.23 -10.22
N PHE A 90 3.72 14.97 -9.16
CA PHE A 90 4.22 16.31 -8.85
C PHE A 90 4.81 16.37 -7.43
N VAL A 91 5.37 17.52 -7.06
CA VAL A 91 5.96 17.70 -5.73
C VAL A 91 4.87 17.83 -4.68
N SER A 92 4.91 16.95 -3.70
CA SER A 92 4.03 17.00 -2.53
C SER A 92 4.82 16.64 -1.28
N ARG A 93 4.57 17.37 -0.18
CA ARG A 93 5.16 17.08 1.13
C ARG A 93 4.11 16.47 2.04
N ALA A 94 4.40 15.28 2.52
CA ALA A 94 3.51 14.60 3.45
C ALA A 94 3.75 15.03 4.89
N TRP A 95 2.66 15.23 5.63
CA TRP A 95 2.71 15.29 7.09
C TRP A 95 2.94 13.89 7.65
N ILE A 96 3.90 13.76 8.56
CA ILE A 96 4.21 12.49 9.21
C ILE A 96 4.33 12.67 10.72
N ASN A 97 3.90 11.66 11.49
CA ASN A 97 4.11 11.68 12.93
C ASN A 97 5.61 11.81 13.24
N GLU A 98 5.98 12.83 14.01
CA GLU A 98 7.36 13.12 14.40
C GLU A 98 8.02 11.92 15.08
N GLU A 99 7.24 11.12 15.82
CA GLU A 99 7.73 9.93 16.50
C GLU A 99 8.32 8.88 15.54
N LEU A 100 7.90 8.87 14.27
CA LEU A 100 8.41 7.93 13.26
C LEU A 100 9.76 8.33 12.65
N ILE A 101 10.16 9.59 12.81
CA ILE A 101 11.39 10.14 12.21
C ILE A 101 12.42 10.60 13.22
N ARG A 102 12.12 10.53 14.50
CA ARG A 102 13.07 10.80 15.59
C ARG A 102 13.76 9.51 16.02
N GLU A 103 15.07 9.54 16.20
CA GLU A 103 15.86 8.37 16.58
C GLU A 103 15.46 7.78 17.94
N ASP A 104 15.07 8.65 18.89
CA ASP A 104 14.68 8.27 20.26
C ASP A 104 13.30 7.59 20.35
N THR A 105 12.38 7.88 19.43
CA THR A 105 10.99 7.39 19.49
C THR A 105 10.62 6.42 18.36
N ALA A 106 11.32 6.47 17.24
CA ALA A 106 10.98 5.66 16.06
C ALA A 106 10.97 4.15 16.35
N THR A 107 11.92 3.66 17.14
CA THR A 107 11.98 2.24 17.51
C THR A 107 10.71 1.77 18.21
N GLU A 108 10.21 2.54 19.18
CA GLU A 108 8.98 2.23 19.91
C GLU A 108 7.74 2.38 19.01
N SER A 109 7.74 3.37 18.12
CA SER A 109 6.62 3.60 17.19
C SER A 109 6.41 2.45 16.19
N PHE A 110 7.48 1.77 15.77
CA PHE A 110 7.40 0.61 14.89
C PHE A 110 7.11 -0.70 15.63
N ARG A 111 7.34 -0.77 16.95
CA ARG A 111 7.20 -1.98 17.75
C ARG A 111 5.82 -2.64 17.66
N PRO A 112 4.68 -1.93 17.84
CA PRO A 112 3.35 -2.55 17.79
C PRO A 112 3.07 -3.21 16.44
N GLY A 113 3.43 -2.54 15.34
CA GLY A 113 3.26 -3.07 14.00
C GLY A 113 4.12 -4.31 13.75
N LEU A 114 5.40 -4.27 14.10
CA LEU A 114 6.30 -5.40 13.94
C LEU A 114 5.95 -6.57 14.87
N LYS A 115 5.52 -6.30 16.09
CA LYS A 115 5.05 -7.33 17.02
C LYS A 115 3.78 -8.01 16.50
N SER A 116 2.87 -7.25 15.90
CA SER A 116 1.66 -7.81 15.25
C SER A 116 1.98 -8.67 14.02
N LEU A 117 3.02 -8.29 13.26
CA LEU A 117 3.47 -9.04 12.08
C LEU A 117 4.29 -10.29 12.45
N LEU A 118 5.08 -10.22 13.52
CA LEU A 118 6.05 -11.24 13.95
C LEU A 118 5.85 -11.62 15.43
N PRO A 119 4.68 -12.13 15.81
CA PRO A 119 4.34 -12.39 17.22
C PRO A 119 5.23 -13.46 17.87
N PHE A 120 5.90 -14.28 17.06
CA PHE A 120 6.79 -15.37 17.51
C PHE A 120 8.23 -14.89 17.79
N LEU A 121 8.58 -13.64 17.46
CA LEU A 121 9.92 -13.13 17.72
C LEU A 121 10.11 -12.82 19.21
N LYS A 122 11.23 -13.33 19.77
CA LYS A 122 11.62 -12.97 21.14
C LYS A 122 11.92 -11.47 21.21
N GLU A 123 11.59 -10.82 22.33
CA GLU A 123 11.70 -9.37 22.53
C GLU A 123 13.07 -8.82 22.10
N LYS A 124 14.17 -9.48 22.45
CA LYS A 124 15.52 -9.07 22.06
C LYS A 124 15.71 -8.97 20.53
N HIS A 125 15.16 -9.90 19.77
CA HIS A 125 15.25 -9.88 18.30
C HIS A 125 14.28 -8.88 17.68
N LEU A 126 13.12 -8.72 18.30
CA LEU A 126 12.15 -7.70 17.93
C LEU A 126 12.74 -6.29 18.10
N ASP A 127 13.43 -6.02 19.23
CA ASP A 127 14.10 -4.74 19.47
C ASP A 127 15.16 -4.44 18.44
N TRP A 128 16.02 -5.41 18.17
CA TRP A 128 17.03 -5.29 17.11
C TRP A 128 16.40 -4.98 15.74
N LEU A 129 15.31 -5.68 15.40
CA LEU A 129 14.59 -5.46 14.14
C LEU A 129 13.94 -4.07 14.11
N CYS A 130 13.27 -3.66 15.19
CA CYS A 130 12.68 -2.33 15.33
C CYS A 130 13.73 -1.22 15.12
N GLN A 131 14.92 -1.35 15.71
CA GLN A 131 16.02 -0.40 15.53
C GLN A 131 16.47 -0.34 14.05
N LYS A 132 16.59 -1.47 13.36
CA LYS A 132 16.98 -1.49 11.95
C LYS A 132 15.91 -0.87 11.05
N VAL A 133 14.64 -1.20 11.31
CA VAL A 133 13.49 -0.62 10.58
C VAL A 133 13.39 0.88 10.82
N ALA A 134 13.52 1.32 12.08
CA ALA A 134 13.50 2.75 12.43
C ALA A 134 14.61 3.52 11.70
N LYS A 135 15.86 3.05 11.75
CA LYS A 135 16.99 3.69 11.03
C LYS A 135 16.77 3.76 9.53
N LEU A 136 16.20 2.71 8.93
CA LEU A 136 15.86 2.71 7.52
C LEU A 136 14.74 3.70 7.21
N ALA A 137 13.66 3.69 8.01
CA ALA A 137 12.53 4.59 7.86
C ALA A 137 12.94 6.07 7.95
N ILE A 138 13.71 6.44 8.99
CA ILE A 138 14.23 7.81 9.16
C ILE A 138 15.02 8.25 7.92
N ARG A 139 15.92 7.38 7.43
CA ARG A 139 16.73 7.68 6.24
C ARG A 139 15.90 7.83 4.97
N VAL A 140 14.89 6.99 4.80
CA VAL A 140 13.99 7.03 3.64
C VAL A 140 13.08 8.25 3.72
N LEU A 141 12.37 8.45 4.84
CA LEU A 141 11.43 9.55 5.02
C LEU A 141 12.09 10.92 4.95
N GLY A 142 13.30 11.05 5.49
CA GLY A 142 14.09 12.28 5.40
C GLY A 142 14.37 12.73 3.97
N ARG A 143 14.44 11.79 3.01
CA ARG A 143 14.63 12.12 1.59
C ARG A 143 13.38 12.63 0.88
N PHE A 144 12.20 12.32 1.40
CA PHE A 144 10.93 12.78 0.83
C PHE A 144 10.55 14.19 1.25
N GLY A 145 11.37 14.86 2.06
CA GLY A 145 11.07 16.21 2.53
C GLY A 145 9.78 16.29 3.33
N VAL A 146 9.47 15.25 4.10
CA VAL A 146 8.27 15.17 4.93
C VAL A 146 8.26 16.28 5.99
N ILE A 147 7.08 16.71 6.39
CA ILE A 147 6.89 17.71 7.44
C ILE A 147 6.50 16.99 8.73
N PRO A 148 7.32 17.08 9.79
CA PRO A 148 7.03 16.42 11.06
C PRO A 148 5.84 17.08 11.76
N VAL A 149 4.95 16.25 12.30
CA VAL A 149 3.78 16.68 13.08
C VAL A 149 3.85 16.07 14.47
N ASN A 150 3.82 16.90 15.49
CA ASN A 150 3.67 16.47 16.88
C ASN A 150 2.35 17.00 17.42
N ARG A 151 1.37 16.11 17.56
CA ARG A 151 0.01 16.46 18.02
C ARG A 151 -0.04 16.71 19.53
N ARG A 152 0.96 16.21 20.29
CA ARG A 152 1.00 16.30 21.76
C ARG A 152 1.70 17.56 22.26
N GLN A 153 2.47 18.26 21.42
CA GLN A 153 3.23 19.44 21.78
C GLN A 153 2.86 20.65 20.94
N PRO A 154 2.04 21.58 21.46
CA PRO A 154 1.57 22.76 20.70
C PRO A 154 2.69 23.64 20.13
N SER A 155 3.82 23.78 20.84
CA SER A 155 4.97 24.55 20.36
C SER A 155 5.59 23.97 19.08
N ARG A 156 5.59 22.66 18.91
CA ARG A 156 6.08 21.99 17.70
C ARG A 156 5.09 22.09 16.55
N LEU A 157 3.79 22.16 16.85
CA LEU A 157 2.76 22.38 15.83
C LEU A 157 2.98 23.71 15.09
N ILE A 158 3.44 24.75 15.77
CA ILE A 158 3.80 26.04 15.15
C ILE A 158 4.89 25.83 14.06
N SER A 159 5.91 25.02 14.36
CA SER A 159 6.95 24.69 13.38
C SER A 159 6.39 23.94 12.16
N THR A 160 5.51 22.96 12.40
CA THR A 160 4.78 22.22 11.33
C THR A 160 4.01 23.18 10.43
N MET A 161 3.23 24.08 11.02
CA MET A 161 2.43 25.06 10.27
C MET A 161 3.32 26.02 9.46
N ARG A 162 4.43 26.51 10.05
CA ARG A 162 5.36 27.39 9.34
C ARG A 162 6.01 26.70 8.14
N GLN A 163 6.47 25.45 8.30
CA GLN A 163 7.05 24.66 7.22
C GLN A 163 6.02 24.37 6.13
N SER A 164 4.76 24.11 6.53
CA SER A 164 3.66 23.85 5.59
C SER A 164 3.34 25.08 4.75
N VAL A 165 3.23 26.24 5.36
CA VAL A 165 2.98 27.50 4.64
C VAL A 165 4.15 27.82 3.70
N ALA A 166 5.40 27.65 4.13
CA ALA A 166 6.57 27.85 3.27
C ALA A 166 6.60 26.91 2.05
N ALA A 167 6.19 25.66 2.22
CA ALA A 167 6.07 24.70 1.11
C ALA A 167 5.00 25.15 0.11
N LEU A 168 3.83 25.57 0.60
CA LEU A 168 2.74 26.08 -0.24
C LEU A 168 3.18 27.35 -1.01
N GLU A 169 3.90 28.27 -0.38
CA GLU A 169 4.45 29.46 -1.06
C GLU A 169 5.47 29.11 -2.15
N ALA A 170 6.21 28.03 -1.96
CA ALA A 170 7.13 27.49 -2.97
C ALA A 170 6.41 26.76 -4.12
N GLY A 171 5.07 26.70 -4.10
CA GLY A 171 4.26 25.99 -5.10
C GLY A 171 4.21 24.48 -4.93
N GLU A 172 4.61 23.96 -3.76
CA GLU A 172 4.54 22.53 -3.45
C GLU A 172 3.18 22.19 -2.83
N HIS A 173 2.64 21.03 -3.18
CA HIS A 173 1.43 20.53 -2.54
C HIS A 173 1.71 19.93 -1.17
N LEU A 174 0.69 19.88 -0.32
CA LEU A 174 0.74 19.13 0.93
C LEU A 174 -0.13 17.88 0.84
N LEU A 175 0.27 16.86 1.58
CA LEU A 175 -0.45 15.61 1.73
C LEU A 175 -0.65 15.34 3.22
N ILE A 176 -1.90 15.30 3.65
CA ILE A 176 -2.27 15.17 5.06
C ILE A 176 -3.23 13.99 5.24
N PHE A 177 -2.96 13.19 6.26
CA PHE A 177 -3.81 12.10 6.70
C PHE A 177 -4.36 12.44 8.09
N PRO A 178 -5.52 13.12 8.17
CA PRO A 178 -6.00 13.71 9.43
C PRO A 178 -6.73 12.71 10.33
N GLU A 179 -6.91 11.46 9.93
CA GLU A 179 -7.62 10.46 10.71
C GLU A 179 -7.08 10.32 12.12
N THR A 180 -7.98 10.21 13.09
CA THR A 180 -7.60 10.08 14.51
C THR A 180 -6.91 8.76 14.82
N GLY A 181 -7.24 7.71 14.05
CA GLY A 181 -6.74 6.36 14.30
C GLY A 181 -7.37 5.69 15.53
N GLU A 182 -8.42 6.27 16.10
CA GLU A 182 -9.13 5.71 17.24
C GLU A 182 -10.54 5.25 16.83
N PRO A 183 -10.95 4.05 17.24
CA PRO A 183 -10.21 3.06 18.05
C PRO A 183 -9.01 2.41 17.35
N GLU A 184 -8.93 2.35 16.08
CA GLU A 184 -7.80 1.98 15.18
C GLU A 184 -8.16 2.39 13.74
N TYR A 185 -7.16 2.58 12.87
CA TYR A 185 -7.44 2.84 11.44
C TYR A 185 -8.27 1.70 10.87
N SER A 186 -9.51 2.01 10.49
CA SER A 186 -10.43 1.02 9.95
C SER A 186 -10.03 0.66 8.51
N LEU A 187 -10.17 -0.63 8.17
CA LEU A 187 -10.01 -1.10 6.79
C LEU A 187 -11.29 -0.90 5.96
N THR A 188 -12.39 -0.55 6.59
CA THR A 188 -13.71 -0.48 5.95
C THR A 188 -14.40 0.86 6.10
N SER A 189 -13.98 1.70 7.04
CA SER A 189 -14.56 3.01 7.30
C SER A 189 -13.48 4.07 7.45
N VAL A 190 -13.83 5.31 7.15
CA VAL A 190 -12.98 6.49 7.38
C VAL A 190 -13.26 6.99 8.80
N THR A 191 -12.22 7.09 9.63
CA THR A 191 -12.36 7.56 11.01
C THR A 191 -12.55 9.09 11.08
N PRO A 192 -12.98 9.65 12.21
CA PRO A 192 -13.07 11.10 12.38
C PRO A 192 -11.73 11.79 12.15
N PHE A 193 -11.79 13.05 11.74
CA PHE A 193 -10.60 13.87 11.46
C PHE A 193 -10.24 14.79 12.63
N TYR A 194 -8.95 15.00 12.84
CA TYR A 194 -8.47 16.14 13.63
C TYR A 194 -8.62 17.42 12.80
N SER A 195 -9.33 18.43 13.33
CA SER A 195 -9.62 19.67 12.60
C SER A 195 -8.41 20.62 12.48
N GLY A 196 -7.39 20.45 13.32
CA GLY A 196 -6.25 21.38 13.40
C GLY A 196 -5.50 21.65 12.11
N PHE A 197 -5.52 20.75 11.13
CA PHE A 197 -4.89 20.96 9.83
C PHE A 197 -5.54 22.09 9.03
N ALA A 198 -6.85 22.31 9.19
CA ALA A 198 -7.58 23.33 8.46
C ALA A 198 -7.16 24.76 8.83
N THR A 199 -6.51 24.96 9.99
CA THR A 199 -5.89 26.24 10.38
C THR A 199 -4.85 26.71 9.36
N LEU A 200 -4.26 25.80 8.55
CA LEU A 200 -3.36 26.16 7.45
C LEU A 200 -4.01 27.15 6.48
N GLY A 201 -5.31 27.04 6.23
CA GLY A 201 -6.03 27.96 5.34
C GLY A 201 -5.94 29.40 5.83
N TRP A 202 -6.13 29.62 7.13
CA TRP A 202 -6.02 30.96 7.74
C TRP A 202 -4.59 31.49 7.70
N LEU A 203 -3.60 30.66 8.02
CA LEU A 203 -2.20 31.06 8.01
C LEU A 203 -1.74 31.41 6.59
N TYR A 204 -2.15 30.62 5.61
CA TYR A 204 -1.84 30.87 4.21
C TYR A 204 -2.52 32.15 3.71
N TYR A 205 -3.81 32.33 3.99
CA TYR A 205 -4.55 33.53 3.63
C TYR A 205 -3.95 34.79 4.23
N ARG A 206 -3.66 34.80 5.53
CA ARG A 206 -3.00 35.94 6.21
C ARG A 206 -1.65 36.31 5.60
N LYS A 207 -0.92 35.33 5.10
CA LYS A 207 0.42 35.54 4.57
C LYS A 207 0.42 35.95 3.09
N THR A 208 -0.47 35.38 2.29
CA THR A 208 -0.45 35.51 0.82
C THR A 208 -1.63 36.30 0.25
N GLY A 209 -2.69 36.51 1.02
CA GLY A 209 -3.97 37.03 0.54
C GLY A 209 -4.78 36.03 -0.32
N LYS A 210 -4.28 34.80 -0.51
CA LYS A 210 -4.92 33.80 -1.36
C LYS A 210 -5.67 32.77 -0.53
N ILE A 211 -6.78 32.27 -1.09
CA ILE A 211 -7.59 31.24 -0.45
C ILE A 211 -7.01 29.86 -0.76
N LEU A 212 -6.64 29.11 0.28
CA LEU A 212 -6.10 27.76 0.16
C LEU A 212 -7.22 26.75 -0.12
N LYS A 213 -6.99 25.86 -1.10
CA LYS A 213 -7.89 24.77 -1.47
C LYS A 213 -7.48 23.47 -0.79
N PHE A 214 -8.45 22.81 -0.15
CA PHE A 214 -8.32 21.47 0.40
C PHE A 214 -9.05 20.49 -0.52
N CYS A 215 -8.35 19.49 -1.03
CA CYS A 215 -8.89 18.49 -1.94
C CYS A 215 -9.11 17.18 -1.19
N PRO A 216 -10.34 16.72 -0.98
CA PRO A 216 -10.60 15.43 -0.39
C PRO A 216 -10.19 14.31 -1.36
N CYS A 217 -9.48 13.31 -0.84
CA CYS A 217 -8.95 12.19 -1.61
C CYS A 217 -9.36 10.88 -0.95
N TYR A 218 -9.95 9.98 -1.70
CA TYR A 218 -10.20 8.62 -1.26
C TYR A 218 -9.23 7.66 -1.96
N VAL A 219 -8.37 7.04 -1.17
CA VAL A 219 -7.46 5.99 -1.64
C VAL A 219 -8.18 4.66 -1.59
N ASP A 220 -8.50 4.13 -2.76
CA ASP A 220 -9.17 2.86 -2.95
C ASP A 220 -8.15 1.76 -3.26
N GLU A 221 -7.85 0.94 -2.26
CA GLU A 221 -6.93 -0.18 -2.42
C GLU A 221 -7.51 -1.26 -3.34
N GLN A 222 -8.83 -1.49 -3.29
CA GLN A 222 -9.46 -2.57 -4.04
C GLN A 222 -9.40 -2.35 -5.56
N HIS A 223 -9.52 -1.09 -5.97
CA HIS A 223 -9.52 -0.72 -7.40
C HIS A 223 -8.19 -0.09 -7.84
N HIS A 224 -7.21 0.06 -6.94
CA HIS A 224 -5.97 0.80 -7.20
C HIS A 224 -6.23 2.17 -7.83
N GLN A 225 -7.12 2.92 -7.20
CA GLN A 225 -7.54 4.23 -7.67
C GLN A 225 -7.47 5.25 -6.53
N ILE A 226 -7.03 6.46 -6.84
CA ILE A 226 -7.17 7.62 -5.97
C ILE A 226 -8.24 8.50 -6.59
N ARG A 227 -9.34 8.67 -5.88
CA ARG A 227 -10.45 9.54 -6.26
C ARG A 227 -10.26 10.90 -5.62
N LEU A 228 -10.35 11.94 -6.42
CA LEU A 228 -10.30 13.33 -5.97
C LEU A 228 -11.72 13.90 -5.99
N GLY A 229 -12.16 14.46 -4.87
CA GLY A 229 -13.43 15.17 -4.79
C GLY A 229 -13.28 16.66 -5.07
N GLU A 230 -14.40 17.38 -5.05
CA GLU A 230 -14.42 18.83 -5.15
C GLU A 230 -13.67 19.48 -3.99
N THR A 231 -12.96 20.55 -4.26
CA THR A 231 -12.18 21.25 -3.24
C THR A 231 -13.08 21.99 -2.24
N VAL A 232 -12.61 22.06 -1.02
CA VAL A 232 -13.22 22.83 0.07
C VAL A 232 -12.25 23.95 0.45
N SER A 233 -12.77 25.13 0.68
CA SER A 233 -11.98 26.29 1.09
C SER A 233 -12.57 26.96 2.32
N LEU A 234 -11.75 27.70 3.05
CA LEU A 234 -12.22 28.56 4.14
C LEU A 234 -12.96 29.77 3.59
N ARG A 235 -13.91 30.25 4.38
CA ARG A 235 -14.56 31.55 4.20
C ARG A 235 -13.85 32.56 5.11
N PRO A 236 -13.10 33.53 4.53
CA PRO A 236 -12.26 34.44 5.33
C PRO A 236 -13.05 35.35 6.28
N GLU A 237 -14.36 35.54 6.05
CA GLU A 237 -15.24 36.37 6.85
C GLU A 237 -15.83 35.66 8.07
N ALA A 238 -15.76 34.31 8.10
CA ALA A 238 -16.37 33.52 9.15
C ALA A 238 -15.49 33.46 10.41
N ASP A 239 -16.07 32.97 11.52
CA ASP A 239 -15.29 32.71 12.72
C ASP A 239 -14.24 31.61 12.46
N PRO A 240 -12.98 31.87 12.81
CA PRO A 240 -11.89 30.93 12.52
C PRO A 240 -12.07 29.54 13.09
N ARG A 241 -12.67 29.41 14.27
CA ARG A 241 -12.83 28.14 14.95
C ARG A 241 -13.95 27.32 14.31
N GLU A 242 -15.12 27.94 14.15
CA GLU A 242 -16.26 27.29 13.51
C GLU A 242 -15.96 26.87 12.07
N GLU A 243 -15.26 27.73 11.32
CA GLU A 243 -14.92 27.47 9.95
C GLU A 243 -13.86 26.34 9.80
N THR A 244 -12.91 26.25 10.72
CA THR A 244 -11.95 25.15 10.77
C THR A 244 -12.65 23.80 11.02
N GLU A 245 -13.61 23.77 11.92
CA GLU A 245 -14.43 22.58 12.20
C GLU A 245 -15.29 22.23 10.98
N ARG A 246 -16.00 23.18 10.40
CA ARG A 246 -16.81 22.99 9.18
C ARG A 246 -16.00 22.39 8.02
N VAL A 247 -14.82 22.94 7.73
CA VAL A 247 -13.96 22.43 6.65
C VAL A 247 -13.53 20.99 6.92
N SER A 248 -13.17 20.68 8.18
CA SER A 248 -12.76 19.33 8.56
C SER A 248 -13.90 18.32 8.43
N GLU A 249 -15.10 18.66 8.91
CA GLU A 249 -16.29 17.81 8.81
C GLU A 249 -16.71 17.59 7.37
N GLU A 250 -16.74 18.65 6.54
CA GLU A 250 -17.09 18.56 5.14
C GLU A 250 -16.13 17.68 4.35
N LEU A 251 -14.83 17.78 4.60
CA LEU A 251 -13.81 16.89 4.00
C LEU A 251 -14.00 15.43 4.43
N ASN A 252 -14.25 15.19 5.71
CA ASN A 252 -14.52 13.85 6.22
C ASN A 252 -15.78 13.24 5.59
N ARG A 253 -16.86 14.02 5.51
CA ARG A 253 -18.11 13.62 4.86
C ARG A 253 -17.88 13.22 3.39
N ARG A 254 -17.21 14.07 2.59
CA ARG A 254 -16.93 13.79 1.17
C ARG A 254 -16.07 12.53 0.97
N ILE A 255 -15.07 12.32 1.80
CA ILE A 255 -14.24 11.11 1.73
C ILE A 255 -15.05 9.87 2.08
N ARG A 256 -15.95 9.95 3.10
CA ARG A 256 -16.87 8.86 3.43
C ARG A 256 -17.85 8.53 2.30
N GLU A 257 -18.37 9.53 1.63
CA GLU A 257 -19.26 9.37 0.47
C GLU A 257 -18.53 8.65 -0.68
N MET A 258 -17.32 9.11 -1.04
CA MET A 258 -16.50 8.44 -2.03
C MET A 258 -16.18 6.99 -1.64
N ALA A 259 -15.95 6.71 -0.36
CA ALA A 259 -15.72 5.37 0.16
C ALA A 259 -16.98 4.49 0.05
N ALA A 260 -18.16 5.04 0.32
CA ALA A 260 -19.42 4.34 0.19
C ALA A 260 -19.77 4.01 -1.27
N GLU A 261 -19.57 4.97 -2.17
CA GLU A 261 -19.74 4.77 -3.61
C GLU A 261 -18.80 3.69 -4.15
N SER A 262 -17.52 3.72 -3.73
CA SER A 262 -16.55 2.71 -4.15
C SER A 262 -16.96 1.31 -3.71
N ARG A 263 -17.47 1.16 -2.50
CA ARG A 263 -17.99 -0.12 -1.98
C ARG A 263 -19.21 -0.63 -2.75
N GLY A 264 -20.10 0.27 -3.16
CA GLY A 264 -21.25 -0.07 -3.99
C GLY A 264 -20.86 -0.62 -5.36
N VAL A 265 -19.86 -0.03 -6.00
CA VAL A 265 -19.32 -0.46 -7.31
C VAL A 265 -18.57 -1.79 -7.20
N ALA A 266 -17.86 -2.04 -6.11
CA ALA A 266 -17.13 -3.30 -5.88
C ALA A 266 -18.05 -4.53 -5.82
N ARG A 267 -19.31 -4.38 -5.45
CA ARG A 267 -20.30 -5.48 -5.45
C ARG A 267 -20.68 -5.95 -6.85
N GLU A 268 -20.55 -5.13 -7.89
CA GLU A 268 -21.11 -5.47 -9.20
C GLU A 268 -20.11 -5.80 -10.32
N LYS A 269 -18.86 -5.34 -10.32
CA LYS A 269 -18.04 -5.30 -11.56
C LYS A 269 -16.63 -5.88 -11.52
N GLY A 270 -16.33 -7.00 -10.98
CA GLY A 270 -15.05 -7.60 -11.39
C GLY A 270 -14.32 -8.51 -10.42
N THR A 271 -14.61 -8.44 -9.15
CA THR A 271 -14.02 -9.34 -8.15
C THR A 271 -14.28 -10.83 -8.43
N PRO A 272 -15.45 -11.23 -8.96
CA PRO A 272 -15.75 -12.62 -9.27
C PRO A 272 -14.88 -13.21 -10.38
N VAL A 273 -14.72 -12.47 -11.45
CA VAL A 273 -13.96 -12.95 -12.64
C VAL A 273 -12.49 -13.14 -12.28
N ARG A 274 -11.91 -12.18 -11.55
CA ARG A 274 -10.50 -12.25 -11.12
C ARG A 274 -10.22 -13.45 -10.23
N GLN A 275 -11.06 -13.67 -9.21
CA GLN A 275 -10.89 -14.80 -8.29
C GLN A 275 -11.11 -16.14 -8.99
N THR A 276 -12.03 -16.19 -9.93
CA THR A 276 -12.26 -17.39 -10.76
C THR A 276 -11.07 -17.67 -11.66
N ILE A 277 -10.52 -16.66 -12.34
CA ILE A 277 -9.32 -16.81 -13.17
C ILE A 277 -8.14 -17.27 -12.30
N LEU A 278 -7.92 -16.66 -11.14
CA LEU A 278 -6.85 -17.04 -10.20
C LEU A 278 -7.03 -18.48 -9.71
N PHE A 279 -8.26 -18.89 -9.41
CA PHE A 279 -8.58 -20.27 -9.05
C PHE A 279 -8.21 -21.24 -10.18
N PHE A 280 -8.63 -20.97 -11.41
CA PHE A 280 -8.29 -21.82 -12.55
C PHE A 280 -6.80 -21.83 -12.83
N CYS A 281 -6.10 -20.71 -12.74
CA CYS A 281 -4.64 -20.66 -12.88
C CYS A 281 -3.94 -21.54 -11.82
N ASN A 282 -4.37 -21.47 -10.58
CA ASN A 282 -3.82 -22.31 -9.52
C ASN A 282 -4.17 -23.80 -9.70
N LEU A 283 -5.40 -24.08 -10.11
CA LEU A 283 -5.84 -25.46 -10.39
C LEU A 283 -5.05 -26.07 -11.56
N VAL A 284 -4.89 -25.33 -12.65
CA VAL A 284 -4.09 -25.75 -13.79
C VAL A 284 -2.64 -25.99 -13.37
N ARG A 285 -2.07 -25.10 -12.56
CA ARG A 285 -0.73 -25.25 -12.00
C ARG A 285 -0.61 -26.53 -11.18
N PHE A 286 -1.54 -26.79 -10.26
CA PHE A 286 -1.58 -28.00 -9.45
C PHE A 286 -1.69 -29.26 -10.29
N LEU A 287 -2.59 -29.30 -11.28
CA LEU A 287 -2.82 -30.47 -12.14
C LEU A 287 -1.71 -30.72 -13.17
N LEU A 288 -1.01 -29.67 -13.61
CA LEU A 288 -0.01 -29.81 -14.67
C LEU A 288 1.40 -30.07 -14.14
N LEU A 289 1.73 -29.62 -12.93
CA LEU A 289 3.12 -29.65 -12.46
C LEU A 289 3.64 -31.07 -12.23
N ILE A 290 3.01 -31.81 -11.35
CA ILE A 290 3.50 -33.16 -11.00
C ILE A 290 2.59 -34.27 -11.50
N PRO A 291 1.26 -34.26 -11.27
CA PRO A 291 0.42 -35.35 -11.71
C PRO A 291 0.49 -35.57 -13.23
N LEU A 292 0.41 -34.49 -14.02
CA LEU A 292 0.48 -34.65 -15.48
C LEU A 292 1.88 -35.02 -15.95
N SER A 293 2.94 -34.50 -15.35
CA SER A 293 4.31 -34.89 -15.69
C SER A 293 4.60 -36.37 -15.40
N VAL A 294 4.03 -36.88 -14.32
CA VAL A 294 4.13 -38.33 -13.97
C VAL A 294 3.29 -39.17 -14.94
N MET A 295 2.04 -38.73 -15.23
CA MET A 295 1.14 -39.44 -16.15
C MET A 295 1.69 -39.51 -17.58
N LEU A 296 2.35 -38.45 -18.03
CA LEU A 296 2.95 -38.38 -19.38
C LEU A 296 4.34 -39.03 -19.46
N GLY A 297 4.85 -39.61 -18.36
CA GLY A 297 6.14 -40.21 -18.34
C GLY A 297 7.30 -39.24 -18.64
N ILE A 298 7.13 -37.96 -18.29
CA ILE A 298 8.13 -36.91 -18.49
C ILE A 298 8.81 -36.62 -17.13
N PRO A 299 9.72 -37.45 -16.65
CA PRO A 299 10.35 -37.27 -15.35
C PRO A 299 11.52 -36.28 -15.40
N ASN A 300 11.47 -35.30 -16.30
CA ASN A 300 12.55 -34.32 -16.40
C ASN A 300 12.39 -33.22 -15.33
N PRO A 301 13.24 -33.20 -14.30
CA PRO A 301 13.19 -32.22 -13.23
C PRO A 301 13.24 -30.78 -13.73
N ARG A 302 14.01 -30.53 -14.78
CA ARG A 302 14.16 -29.19 -15.37
C ARG A 302 12.86 -28.68 -15.99
N MET A 303 12.09 -29.60 -16.61
CA MET A 303 10.80 -29.25 -17.19
C MET A 303 9.77 -28.85 -16.12
N ILE A 304 9.72 -29.59 -15.01
CA ILE A 304 8.84 -29.29 -13.87
C ILE A 304 9.20 -27.93 -13.27
N LEU A 305 10.47 -27.65 -13.06
CA LEU A 305 10.96 -26.38 -12.55
C LEU A 305 10.67 -25.23 -13.51
N LEU A 306 10.83 -25.45 -14.82
CA LEU A 306 10.50 -24.45 -15.84
C LEU A 306 9.02 -24.11 -15.83
N LEU A 307 8.14 -25.11 -15.84
CA LEU A 307 6.69 -24.91 -15.77
C LEU A 307 6.28 -24.21 -14.49
N TYR A 308 6.91 -24.55 -13.36
CA TYR A 308 6.69 -23.85 -12.11
C TYR A 308 7.10 -22.36 -12.20
N CYS A 309 8.30 -22.06 -12.71
CA CYS A 309 8.77 -20.68 -12.85
C CYS A 309 7.86 -19.87 -13.80
N ILE A 310 7.42 -20.47 -14.91
CA ILE A 310 6.46 -19.81 -15.83
C ILE A 310 5.12 -19.55 -15.11
N SER A 311 4.59 -20.53 -14.39
CA SER A 311 3.33 -20.38 -13.65
C SER A 311 3.40 -19.32 -12.55
N GLN A 312 4.53 -19.23 -11.85
CA GLN A 312 4.78 -18.19 -10.87
C GLN A 312 4.92 -16.79 -11.54
N GLY A 313 5.59 -16.72 -12.68
CA GLY A 313 5.68 -15.48 -13.46
C GLY A 313 4.30 -14.96 -13.87
N ILE A 314 3.43 -15.84 -14.35
CA ILE A 314 2.03 -15.50 -14.69
C ILE A 314 1.27 -15.04 -13.43
N ARG A 315 1.41 -15.75 -12.31
CA ARG A 315 0.78 -15.36 -11.02
C ARG A 315 1.24 -13.99 -10.55
N ILE A 316 2.54 -13.70 -10.62
CA ILE A 316 3.12 -12.41 -10.23
C ILE A 316 2.55 -11.29 -11.11
N LEU A 317 2.57 -11.49 -12.42
CA LEU A 317 2.02 -10.53 -13.37
C LEU A 317 0.53 -10.30 -13.12
N PHE A 318 -0.23 -11.37 -12.89
CA PHE A 318 -1.65 -11.28 -12.59
C PHE A 318 -1.92 -10.53 -11.28
N ASN A 319 -1.18 -10.81 -10.23
CA ASN A 319 -1.30 -10.10 -8.94
C ASN A 319 -0.91 -8.62 -9.08
N ALA A 320 0.13 -8.30 -9.85
CA ALA A 320 0.55 -6.93 -10.11
C ALA A 320 -0.51 -6.11 -10.86
N VAL A 321 -1.22 -6.75 -11.81
CA VAL A 321 -2.26 -6.09 -12.63
C VAL A 321 -3.61 -6.03 -11.92
N CYS A 322 -3.95 -7.07 -11.16
CA CYS A 322 -5.31 -7.29 -10.66
C CYS A 322 -5.50 -6.98 -9.17
N SER A 323 -4.50 -6.52 -8.45
CA SER A 323 -4.57 -6.21 -7.02
C SER A 323 -5.49 -7.14 -6.20
N THR A 324 -4.92 -7.99 -5.39
CA THR A 324 -5.67 -8.99 -4.62
C THR A 324 -5.60 -8.76 -3.10
N TYR A 325 -5.21 -7.56 -2.68
CA TYR A 325 -4.95 -7.23 -1.27
C TYR A 325 -6.20 -6.97 -0.43
N ALA A 326 -7.37 -6.96 -1.06
CA ALA A 326 -8.62 -6.71 -0.36
C ALA A 326 -9.15 -7.93 0.39
N ALA A 327 -9.97 -7.69 1.40
CA ALA A 327 -10.79 -8.72 2.03
C ALA A 327 -11.64 -9.46 0.99
N SER A 328 -11.67 -10.79 1.07
CA SER A 328 -12.50 -11.59 0.20
C SER A 328 -13.74 -12.08 0.93
N ASN A 329 -14.90 -11.92 0.31
CA ASN A 329 -16.17 -12.47 0.76
C ASN A 329 -16.60 -13.73 -0.01
N ARG A 330 -15.67 -14.37 -0.74
CA ARG A 330 -15.97 -15.51 -1.60
C ARG A 330 -15.29 -16.78 -1.14
N LEU A 331 -16.05 -17.86 -1.10
CA LEU A 331 -15.56 -19.19 -0.79
C LEU A 331 -14.54 -19.67 -1.83
N SER A 332 -14.70 -19.31 -3.11
CA SER A 332 -13.76 -19.62 -4.21
C SER A 332 -12.34 -19.12 -3.93
N PHE A 333 -12.19 -18.03 -3.18
CA PHE A 333 -10.89 -17.53 -2.80
C PHE A 333 -10.15 -18.46 -1.85
N LEU A 334 -10.84 -19.04 -0.86
CA LEU A 334 -10.26 -20.03 0.06
C LEU A 334 -9.78 -21.26 -0.68
N PHE A 335 -10.58 -21.77 -1.62
CA PHE A 335 -10.19 -22.89 -2.46
C PHE A 335 -8.99 -22.55 -3.35
N SER A 336 -8.99 -21.36 -3.96
CA SER A 336 -7.85 -20.90 -4.79
C SER A 336 -6.56 -20.84 -3.99
N HIS A 337 -6.62 -20.35 -2.75
CA HIS A 337 -5.46 -20.28 -1.86
C HIS A 337 -4.95 -21.67 -1.49
N ALA A 338 -5.85 -22.58 -1.10
CA ALA A 338 -5.50 -23.95 -0.74
C ALA A 338 -4.85 -24.70 -1.92
N VAL A 339 -5.43 -24.60 -3.12
CA VAL A 339 -4.90 -25.22 -4.34
C VAL A 339 -3.54 -24.64 -4.73
N GLY A 340 -3.37 -23.32 -4.59
CA GLY A 340 -2.09 -22.64 -4.82
C GLY A 340 -0.99 -23.15 -3.88
N MET A 341 -1.31 -23.28 -2.60
CA MET A 341 -0.42 -23.81 -1.59
C MET A 341 -0.03 -25.27 -1.88
N LEU A 342 -0.98 -26.12 -2.27
CA LEU A 342 -0.71 -27.51 -2.64
C LEU A 342 0.25 -27.59 -3.82
N ALA A 343 0.09 -26.75 -4.84
CA ALA A 343 1.00 -26.72 -5.97
C ALA A 343 2.43 -26.29 -5.58
N ASP A 344 2.57 -25.34 -4.65
CA ASP A 344 3.88 -24.94 -4.13
C ASP A 344 4.51 -26.07 -3.28
N LEU A 345 3.69 -26.80 -2.50
CA LEU A 345 4.12 -27.97 -1.73
C LEU A 345 4.62 -29.12 -2.60
N GLU A 346 3.92 -29.41 -3.70
CA GLU A 346 4.35 -30.47 -4.64
C GLU A 346 5.75 -30.20 -5.17
N VAL A 347 6.02 -28.94 -5.58
CA VAL A 347 7.35 -28.58 -6.11
C VAL A 347 8.41 -28.65 -5.02
N LEU A 348 8.12 -28.15 -3.83
CA LEU A 348 9.07 -28.23 -2.72
C LEU A 348 9.32 -29.66 -2.25
N ALA A 349 8.30 -30.51 -2.18
CA ALA A 349 8.45 -31.94 -1.86
C ALA A 349 9.34 -32.63 -2.90
N TYR A 350 9.13 -32.33 -4.18
CA TYR A 350 9.96 -32.88 -5.26
C TYR A 350 11.42 -32.39 -5.18
N LEU A 351 11.66 -31.12 -4.85
CA LEU A 351 13.00 -30.57 -4.69
C LEU A 351 13.68 -31.06 -3.41
N SER A 352 12.94 -31.20 -2.31
CA SER A 352 13.48 -31.62 -1.01
C SER A 352 14.03 -33.05 -1.05
N GLY A 353 13.46 -33.95 -1.86
CA GLY A 353 14.00 -35.28 -2.13
C GLY A 353 15.37 -35.27 -2.81
N ARG A 354 15.74 -34.16 -3.45
CA ARG A 354 17.04 -33.96 -4.11
C ARG A 354 17.98 -33.01 -3.36
N MET A 355 17.41 -32.16 -2.49
CA MET A 355 18.10 -31.13 -1.74
C MET A 355 17.59 -31.07 -0.30
N PRO A 356 18.21 -31.82 0.64
CA PRO A 356 17.75 -31.90 2.03
C PRO A 356 17.58 -30.55 2.73
N ARG A 357 18.33 -29.51 2.30
CA ARG A 357 18.21 -28.14 2.83
C ARG A 357 16.83 -27.51 2.62
N LEU A 358 16.09 -27.92 1.58
CA LEU A 358 14.76 -27.39 1.29
C LEU A 358 13.65 -27.94 2.19
N GLY A 359 13.96 -28.96 3.04
CA GLY A 359 13.01 -29.50 4.01
C GLY A 359 12.43 -28.43 4.95
N TRP A 360 13.25 -27.46 5.39
CA TRP A 360 12.78 -26.34 6.22
C TRP A 360 11.86 -25.38 5.48
N LEU A 361 12.10 -25.13 4.20
CA LEU A 361 11.20 -24.33 3.35
C LEU A 361 9.86 -25.03 3.18
N THR A 362 9.86 -26.34 2.95
CA THR A 362 8.64 -27.14 2.87
C THR A 362 7.85 -27.07 4.17
N LEU A 363 8.52 -27.26 5.31
CA LEU A 363 7.89 -27.14 6.62
C LEU A 363 7.31 -25.72 6.85
N ALA A 364 8.08 -24.69 6.53
CA ALA A 364 7.63 -23.31 6.67
C ALA A 364 6.41 -23.01 5.79
N LEU A 365 6.38 -23.51 4.56
CA LEU A 365 5.24 -23.33 3.65
C LEU A 365 3.98 -24.06 4.16
N VAL A 366 4.14 -25.30 4.66
CA VAL A 366 3.02 -26.05 5.27
C VAL A 366 2.44 -25.28 6.46
N LEU A 367 3.29 -24.88 7.39
CA LEU A 367 2.85 -24.16 8.59
C LEU A 367 2.18 -22.83 8.24
N ASN A 368 2.78 -22.05 7.33
CA ASN A 368 2.19 -20.81 6.83
C ASN A 368 0.81 -21.05 6.20
N GLY A 369 0.71 -22.01 5.30
CA GLY A 369 -0.53 -22.34 4.61
C GLY A 369 -1.63 -22.80 5.56
N LEU A 370 -1.31 -23.64 6.54
CA LEU A 370 -2.26 -24.07 7.56
C LEU A 370 -2.75 -22.91 8.42
N VAL A 371 -1.84 -22.05 8.90
CA VAL A 371 -2.21 -20.88 9.71
C VAL A 371 -3.15 -19.95 8.93
N ILE A 372 -2.81 -19.61 7.69
CA ILE A 372 -3.64 -18.75 6.84
C ILE A 372 -4.99 -19.41 6.56
N LEU A 373 -4.99 -20.69 6.17
CA LEU A 373 -6.21 -21.41 5.83
C LEU A 373 -7.18 -21.48 7.02
N PHE A 374 -6.71 -21.92 8.19
CA PHE A 374 -7.55 -21.98 9.40
C PHE A 374 -8.04 -20.60 9.83
N SER A 375 -7.18 -19.59 9.82
CA SER A 375 -7.55 -18.21 10.14
C SER A 375 -8.64 -17.70 9.20
N ASN A 376 -8.46 -17.92 7.89
CA ASN A 376 -9.41 -17.49 6.87
C ASN A 376 -10.74 -18.24 6.94
N ILE A 377 -10.71 -19.57 7.15
CA ILE A 377 -11.94 -20.37 7.35
C ILE A 377 -12.72 -19.83 8.55
N ARG A 378 -12.05 -19.64 9.69
CA ARG A 378 -12.69 -19.11 10.90
C ARG A 378 -13.32 -17.73 10.68
N ALA A 379 -12.57 -16.81 10.06
CA ALA A 379 -13.06 -15.47 9.76
C ALA A 379 -14.22 -15.51 8.76
N PHE A 380 -14.12 -16.32 7.71
CA PHE A 380 -15.16 -16.44 6.70
C PHE A 380 -16.45 -17.07 7.25
N MET A 381 -16.34 -18.09 8.08
CA MET A 381 -17.53 -18.74 8.69
C MET A 381 -18.28 -17.77 9.60
N LYS A 382 -17.54 -16.95 10.35
CA LYS A 382 -18.15 -16.00 11.32
C LYS A 382 -18.60 -14.69 10.67
N TYR A 383 -17.76 -14.10 9.80
CA TYR A 383 -17.95 -12.75 9.29
C TYR A 383 -18.22 -12.69 7.78
N ARG A 384 -18.28 -13.84 7.09
CA ARG A 384 -18.40 -13.94 5.63
C ARG A 384 -17.32 -13.15 4.85
N ARG A 385 -16.23 -12.81 5.53
CA ARG A 385 -15.06 -12.06 5.01
C ARG A 385 -13.79 -12.68 5.58
N CYS A 386 -12.69 -12.63 4.83
CA CYS A 386 -11.38 -13.08 5.28
C CYS A 386 -10.26 -12.30 4.59
N ALA A 387 -9.03 -12.46 5.09
CA ALA A 387 -7.85 -11.87 4.48
C ALA A 387 -7.66 -12.36 3.04
N GLY A 388 -7.33 -11.45 2.15
CA GLY A 388 -6.91 -11.75 0.79
C GLY A 388 -5.43 -12.16 0.71
N VAL A 389 -4.95 -12.39 -0.52
CA VAL A 389 -3.50 -12.54 -0.80
C VAL A 389 -2.80 -11.24 -0.45
N ASN A 390 -1.69 -11.32 0.25
CA ASN A 390 -0.91 -10.15 0.62
C ASN A 390 0.44 -10.11 -0.10
N TYR A 391 1.11 -8.97 -0.05
CA TYR A 391 2.38 -8.79 -0.76
C TYR A 391 3.52 -9.66 -0.22
N PHE A 392 3.49 -10.07 1.04
CA PHE A 392 4.48 -11.00 1.61
C PHE A 392 4.35 -12.39 0.99
N ASP A 393 3.11 -12.85 0.72
CA ASP A 393 2.85 -14.08 -0.01
C ASP A 393 3.44 -14.02 -1.43
N THR A 394 3.29 -12.89 -2.09
CA THR A 394 3.88 -12.67 -3.41
C THR A 394 5.40 -12.63 -3.36
N LEU A 395 6.00 -11.96 -2.36
CA LEU A 395 7.45 -11.90 -2.19
C LEU A 395 8.03 -13.28 -1.89
N SER A 396 7.41 -14.08 -1.01
CA SER A 396 7.85 -15.44 -0.72
C SER A 396 7.82 -16.33 -1.96
N ALA A 397 6.74 -16.22 -2.76
CA ALA A 397 6.62 -16.95 -4.03
C ALA A 397 7.69 -16.54 -5.06
N ASN A 398 8.07 -15.24 -5.10
CA ASN A 398 9.13 -14.75 -5.99
C ASN A 398 10.50 -15.31 -5.59
N LEU A 399 10.81 -15.32 -4.28
CA LEU A 399 12.07 -15.88 -3.79
C LEU A 399 12.14 -17.40 -4.04
N LEU A 400 11.03 -18.12 -3.82
CA LEU A 400 10.94 -19.53 -4.14
C LEU A 400 11.16 -19.80 -5.64
N ALA A 401 10.53 -18.99 -6.51
CA ALA A 401 10.75 -19.08 -7.95
C ALA A 401 12.21 -18.79 -8.34
N ALA A 402 12.88 -17.85 -7.67
CA ALA A 402 14.30 -17.57 -7.87
C ALA A 402 15.20 -18.77 -7.48
N ILE A 403 14.90 -19.45 -6.37
CA ILE A 403 15.59 -20.67 -5.97
C ILE A 403 15.38 -21.77 -7.02
N CYS A 404 14.13 -21.95 -7.48
CA CYS A 404 13.81 -22.93 -8.54
C CYS A 404 14.54 -22.62 -9.85
N LEU A 405 14.57 -21.35 -10.27
CA LEU A 405 15.26 -20.90 -11.47
C LEU A 405 16.77 -21.12 -11.38
N GLN A 406 17.36 -20.82 -10.23
CA GLN A 406 18.77 -21.08 -9.95
C GLN A 406 19.11 -22.58 -10.12
N GLN A 407 18.24 -23.46 -9.60
CA GLN A 407 18.40 -24.91 -9.74
C GLN A 407 18.24 -25.36 -11.19
N MET A 408 17.26 -24.82 -11.90
CA MET A 408 17.01 -25.15 -13.31
C MET A 408 18.19 -24.77 -14.19
N LEU A 409 18.76 -23.61 -14.01
CA LEU A 409 19.88 -23.07 -14.79
C LEU A 409 21.23 -23.57 -14.30
N GLN A 410 21.28 -24.32 -13.19
CA GLN A 410 22.51 -24.80 -12.55
C GLN A 410 23.52 -23.68 -12.25
N ILE A 411 23.02 -22.48 -11.90
CA ILE A 411 23.84 -21.35 -11.54
C ILE A 411 24.44 -21.62 -10.15
N SER A 412 25.76 -21.60 -10.05
CA SER A 412 26.44 -21.67 -8.75
C SER A 412 26.30 -20.33 -8.02
N LEU A 413 25.44 -20.29 -7.00
CA LEU A 413 25.40 -19.16 -6.08
C LEU A 413 26.30 -19.43 -4.88
N SER A 414 26.88 -18.39 -4.29
CA SER A 414 27.57 -18.55 -3.03
C SER A 414 26.60 -19.05 -1.94
N PRO A 415 27.07 -19.88 -0.98
CA PRO A 415 26.24 -20.37 0.12
C PRO A 415 25.54 -19.25 0.90
N LEU A 416 26.17 -18.07 0.99
CA LEU A 416 25.59 -16.88 1.61
C LEU A 416 24.35 -16.37 0.86
N VAL A 417 24.43 -16.28 -0.48
CA VAL A 417 23.32 -15.77 -1.31
C VAL A 417 22.17 -16.77 -1.30
N LEU A 418 22.46 -18.07 -1.44
CA LEU A 418 21.43 -19.10 -1.38
C LEU A 418 20.75 -19.13 0.00
N GLY A 419 21.52 -19.08 1.07
CA GLY A 419 20.98 -18.99 2.43
C GLY A 419 20.14 -17.73 2.67
N ALA A 420 20.53 -16.60 2.08
CA ALA A 420 19.73 -15.36 2.16
C ALA A 420 18.39 -15.50 1.43
N LEU A 421 18.32 -16.17 0.27
CA LEU A 421 17.08 -16.45 -0.45
C LEU A 421 16.17 -17.39 0.35
N GLU A 422 16.73 -18.46 0.93
CA GLU A 422 15.99 -19.43 1.76
C GLU A 422 15.41 -18.75 3.01
N ILE A 423 16.25 -18.03 3.78
CA ILE A 423 15.82 -17.30 4.98
C ILE A 423 14.78 -16.23 4.62
N GLY A 424 15.02 -15.47 3.54
CA GLY A 424 14.09 -14.46 3.06
C GLY A 424 12.71 -15.06 2.74
N THR A 425 12.68 -16.24 2.10
CA THR A 425 11.44 -16.96 1.81
C THR A 425 10.70 -17.31 3.10
N ILE A 426 11.39 -17.88 4.09
CA ILE A 426 10.80 -18.26 5.38
C ILE A 426 10.25 -17.02 6.12
N VAL A 427 11.02 -15.94 6.14
CA VAL A 427 10.62 -14.69 6.79
C VAL A 427 9.35 -14.12 6.13
N PHE A 428 9.28 -14.08 4.81
CA PHE A 428 8.10 -13.57 4.13
C PHE A 428 6.88 -14.48 4.26
N LEU A 429 7.05 -15.79 4.32
CA LEU A 429 5.97 -16.72 4.66
C LEU A 429 5.43 -16.43 6.07
N ALA A 430 6.30 -16.26 7.05
CA ALA A 430 5.89 -15.92 8.42
C ALA A 430 5.18 -14.56 8.49
N CYS A 431 5.67 -13.57 7.77
CA CYS A 431 5.01 -12.25 7.66
C CYS A 431 3.63 -12.36 7.00
N SER A 432 3.48 -13.22 5.99
CA SER A 432 2.19 -13.48 5.32
C SER A 432 1.16 -14.06 6.29
N ALA A 433 1.56 -15.06 7.09
CA ALA A 433 0.69 -15.62 8.13
C ALA A 433 0.31 -14.58 9.18
N GLY A 434 1.29 -13.80 9.67
CA GLY A 434 1.07 -12.72 10.64
C GLY A 434 0.09 -11.67 10.12
N PHE A 435 0.22 -11.28 8.86
CA PHE A 435 -0.71 -10.35 8.22
C PHE A 435 -2.14 -10.92 8.15
N ALA A 436 -2.30 -12.17 7.72
CA ALA A 436 -3.60 -12.79 7.63
C ALA A 436 -4.29 -12.89 9.00
N LEU A 437 -3.54 -13.26 10.04
CA LEU A 437 -4.05 -13.32 11.43
C LEU A 437 -4.47 -11.95 11.94
N ALA A 438 -3.63 -10.94 11.75
CA ALA A 438 -3.91 -9.57 12.18
C ALA A 438 -5.12 -8.99 11.45
N PHE A 439 -5.22 -9.20 10.15
CA PHE A 439 -6.33 -8.73 9.33
C PHE A 439 -7.66 -9.37 9.74
N ASN A 440 -7.68 -10.70 9.88
CA ASN A 440 -8.88 -11.43 10.33
C ASN A 440 -9.30 -11.05 11.76
N GLY A 441 -8.32 -10.75 12.63
CA GLY A 441 -8.58 -10.25 13.99
C GLY A 441 -9.21 -8.84 13.98
N ARG A 442 -8.86 -7.98 13.02
CA ARG A 442 -9.48 -6.64 12.86
C ARG A 442 -10.91 -6.73 12.37
N ILE A 443 -11.18 -7.55 11.36
CA ILE A 443 -12.57 -7.82 10.92
C ILE A 443 -13.44 -8.20 12.11
N GLY A 444 -12.93 -9.06 13.00
CA GLY A 444 -13.68 -9.49 14.18
C GLY A 444 -13.98 -8.37 15.19
N ARG A 445 -13.09 -7.41 15.34
CA ARG A 445 -13.29 -6.25 16.22
C ARG A 445 -14.27 -5.24 15.63
N GLU A 446 -14.15 -4.95 14.33
CA GLU A 446 -15.04 -4.02 13.63
C GLU A 446 -16.50 -4.49 13.67
N GLU A 447 -16.75 -5.76 13.37
CA GLU A 447 -18.10 -6.34 13.42
C GLU A 447 -18.65 -6.44 14.84
N GLY A 448 -17.78 -6.67 15.84
CA GLY A 448 -18.16 -6.65 17.25
C GLY A 448 -18.58 -5.26 17.72
N ALA A 449 -17.88 -4.21 17.29
CA ALA A 449 -18.21 -2.83 17.63
C ALA A 449 -19.51 -2.36 16.96
N GLU A 450 -19.76 -2.73 15.70
CA GLU A 450 -21.03 -2.43 15.00
C GLU A 450 -22.22 -3.14 15.66
N SER A 451 -22.03 -4.36 16.14
CA SER A 451 -23.08 -5.13 16.86
C SER A 451 -23.45 -4.47 18.19
N VAL A 452 -22.49 -3.98 18.96
CA VAL A 452 -22.72 -3.27 20.23
C VAL A 452 -23.38 -1.91 20.00
N ALA A 453 -22.96 -1.18 18.97
CA ALA A 453 -23.56 0.11 18.62
C ALA A 453 -25.02 0.00 18.18
N ASN A 454 -25.37 -1.07 17.45
CA ASN A 454 -26.75 -1.34 17.04
C ASN A 454 -27.66 -1.82 18.21
N GLN A 455 -27.10 -2.53 19.20
CA GLN A 455 -27.86 -2.94 20.40
C GLN A 455 -28.06 -1.80 21.40
N GLY A 456 -27.26 -0.74 21.33
CA GLY A 456 -27.46 0.46 22.17
C GLY A 456 -28.38 1.53 21.56
N ALA A 457 -28.82 1.31 20.30
CA ALA A 457 -29.73 2.19 19.57
C ALA A 457 -31.20 1.66 19.53
N GLU A 458 -31.46 0.45 20.02
CA GLU A 458 -32.77 -0.08 20.33
C GLU A 458 -33.11 0.17 21.81
#